data_c6050de70a4f5cf55f1299b611376a57
#
_entry.id   c6050de70a4f5cf55f1299b611376a57
#
_cell.length_a   1.000
_cell.length_b   1.000
_cell.length_c   1.000
_cell.angle_alpha   90.00
_cell.angle_beta   90.00
_cell.angle_gamma   90.00
#
_symmetry.space_group_name_H-M   'P 1'
#
loop_
_entity.id
_entity.type
_entity.pdbx_description
1 polymer ?
#
loop_
_entity_poly.entity_id
_entity_poly.type
_entity_poly.pdbx_seq_one_letter_code
_entity_poly.pdbx_strand_id
1 'polypeptide(L)'
;MKKRSFVLLLFAVILINQTQAQNKTDVSLFMRSDSLQQVEISDQSGDLYSTIGHHGPAVENEWMALRIYFSDKAAIDVYSKAKAQLELKEKAWYPTAEDQKEGWGADYYKVGQTVGLGGVRLWDGEKVVKLNPVSNRTARVVKAPTCSYMEMLSEDVPYKGRNIDVLVRVTVYSGERNAKVEAFALTDEPVQFVTGVNYHKGQEIYKKDGLIATWGLHPEDVAAELVEIGAAILYDPADFVKTEDDGSQFLLISKPGKQLSAWVSSACGREADINTMKKFIGFLEK
;
A
#
# COMPACT_ATOMS: atom_id res chain seq x y z
N MET A 1 32.51 -74.50 6.35
CA MET A 1 31.39 -73.70 6.91
C MET A 1 31.73 -72.21 6.77
N LYS A 2 31.10 -71.52 5.78
CA LYS A 2 31.31 -70.06 5.55
C LYS A 2 30.18 -69.29 6.24
N LYS A 3 30.56 -68.48 7.24
CA LYS A 3 29.60 -67.55 7.88
C LYS A 3 29.32 -66.38 6.93
N ARG A 4 28.07 -66.16 6.54
CA ARG A 4 27.59 -64.97 5.84
C ARG A 4 27.18 -63.95 6.87
N SER A 5 27.91 -62.83 6.94
CA SER A 5 27.51 -61.66 7.73
C SER A 5 26.46 -60.88 6.93
N PHE A 6 25.30 -60.73 7.52
CA PHE A 6 24.21 -59.93 7.01
C PHE A 6 24.41 -58.48 7.55
N VAL A 7 24.72 -57.52 6.64
CA VAL A 7 24.80 -56.11 6.95
C VAL A 7 23.42 -55.50 6.77
N LEU A 8 22.76 -55.15 7.88
CA LEU A 8 21.49 -54.40 7.88
C LEU A 8 21.81 -52.92 7.63
N LEU A 9 21.47 -52.39 6.47
CA LEU A 9 21.49 -50.94 6.18
C LEU A 9 20.20 -50.31 6.73
N LEU A 10 20.33 -49.54 7.82
CA LEU A 10 19.26 -48.75 8.39
C LEU A 10 19.13 -47.45 7.55
N PHE A 11 18.13 -47.35 6.69
CA PHE A 11 17.76 -46.08 6.05
C PHE A 11 16.99 -45.22 7.06
N ALA A 12 17.68 -44.23 7.64
CA ALA A 12 17.03 -43.17 8.40
C ALA A 12 16.35 -42.19 7.40
N VAL A 13 15.02 -42.29 7.25
CA VAL A 13 14.22 -41.30 6.53
C VAL A 13 14.15 -40.06 7.41
N ILE A 14 14.96 -39.06 7.11
CA ILE A 14 14.85 -37.72 7.71
C ILE A 14 13.61 -37.07 7.08
N LEU A 15 12.50 -37.09 7.77
CA LEU A 15 11.32 -36.26 7.47
C LEU A 15 11.70 -34.81 7.75
N ILE A 16 12.13 -34.09 6.72
CA ILE A 16 12.24 -32.63 6.76
C ILE A 16 10.81 -32.11 6.75
N ASN A 17 10.27 -31.83 7.93
CA ASN A 17 9.07 -31.01 8.05
C ASN A 17 9.43 -29.61 7.53
N GLN A 18 9.21 -29.35 6.25
CA GLN A 18 9.13 -27.99 5.76
C GLN A 18 7.85 -27.39 6.35
N THR A 19 7.99 -26.72 7.49
CA THR A 19 6.98 -25.77 7.92
C THR A 19 6.96 -24.67 6.86
N GLN A 20 6.04 -24.75 5.89
CA GLN A 20 5.75 -23.62 5.04
C GLN A 20 5.39 -22.46 5.96
N ALA A 21 6.20 -21.42 5.96
CA ALA A 21 5.87 -20.21 6.71
C ALA A 21 4.48 -19.76 6.26
N GLN A 22 3.56 -19.65 7.22
CA GLN A 22 2.20 -19.23 6.95
C GLN A 22 2.26 -17.85 6.29
N ASN A 23 1.59 -17.67 5.16
CA ASN A 23 1.49 -16.36 4.52
C ASN A 23 0.72 -15.40 5.45
N LYS A 24 1.37 -14.33 5.87
CA LYS A 24 0.84 -13.29 6.75
C LYS A 24 0.45 -12.04 5.97
N THR A 25 -0.14 -12.24 4.79
CA THR A 25 -0.75 -11.18 3.97
C THR A 25 -2.16 -11.57 3.58
N ASP A 26 -3.03 -10.60 3.33
CA ASP A 26 -4.38 -10.84 2.82
C ASP A 26 -4.82 -9.76 1.83
N VAL A 27 -5.95 -10.01 1.16
CA VAL A 27 -6.56 -9.10 0.19
C VAL A 27 -8.07 -9.03 0.41
N SER A 28 -8.68 -7.93 -0.03
CA SER A 28 -10.13 -7.79 -0.04
C SER A 28 -10.59 -6.94 -1.22
N LEU A 29 -11.62 -7.41 -1.91
CA LEU A 29 -12.30 -6.71 -2.99
C LEU A 29 -13.74 -7.23 -3.08
N PHE A 30 -14.74 -6.37 -2.88
CA PHE A 30 -16.14 -6.76 -2.91
C PHE A 30 -17.06 -5.56 -3.16
N MET A 31 -18.26 -5.80 -3.64
CA MET A 31 -19.32 -4.80 -3.68
C MET A 31 -20.07 -4.79 -2.35
N ARG A 32 -20.40 -3.60 -1.82
CA ARG A 32 -21.13 -3.47 -0.55
C ARG A 32 -22.51 -4.11 -0.57
N SER A 33 -23.09 -4.30 -1.77
CA SER A 33 -24.43 -4.86 -1.96
C SER A 33 -24.58 -6.30 -1.48
N ASP A 34 -23.52 -7.11 -1.63
CA ASP A 34 -23.54 -8.54 -1.30
C ASP A 34 -22.37 -9.01 -0.45
N SER A 35 -21.33 -8.20 -0.31
CA SER A 35 -20.09 -8.49 0.44
C SER A 35 -19.35 -9.75 -0.01
N LEU A 36 -19.63 -10.26 -1.23
CA LEU A 36 -18.93 -11.41 -1.78
C LEU A 36 -17.55 -11.00 -2.28
N GLN A 37 -16.53 -11.68 -1.78
CA GLN A 37 -15.14 -11.44 -2.20
C GLN A 37 -14.96 -11.79 -3.68
N GLN A 38 -14.40 -10.85 -4.43
CA GLN A 38 -14.11 -10.95 -5.85
C GLN A 38 -12.60 -10.82 -6.07
N VAL A 39 -12.13 -11.26 -7.22
CA VAL A 39 -10.72 -11.09 -7.64
C VAL A 39 -10.56 -9.90 -8.56
N GLU A 40 -11.64 -9.45 -9.20
CA GLU A 40 -11.65 -8.33 -10.14
C GLU A 40 -13.02 -7.64 -10.15
N ILE A 41 -13.01 -6.31 -10.19
CA ILE A 41 -14.19 -5.45 -10.39
C ILE A 41 -13.80 -4.38 -11.40
N SER A 42 -14.65 -4.16 -12.41
CA SER A 42 -14.44 -3.18 -13.47
C SER A 42 -15.67 -2.30 -13.65
N ASP A 43 -15.48 -1.01 -13.94
CA ASP A 43 -16.57 -0.07 -14.16
C ASP A 43 -16.17 1.09 -15.08
N GLN A 44 -17.04 1.38 -16.06
CA GLN A 44 -16.82 2.45 -17.06
C GLN A 44 -17.00 3.87 -16.50
N SER A 45 -17.68 4.04 -15.37
CA SER A 45 -17.77 5.36 -14.73
C SER A 45 -16.43 5.78 -14.12
N GLY A 46 -15.54 4.80 -13.84
CA GLY A 46 -14.28 5.03 -13.16
C GLY A 46 -14.44 5.44 -11.69
N ASP A 47 -15.67 5.40 -11.14
CA ASP A 47 -15.94 5.78 -9.75
C ASP A 47 -16.96 4.84 -9.10
N LEU A 48 -16.48 3.95 -8.27
CA LEU A 48 -17.25 3.08 -7.40
C LEU A 48 -17.04 3.38 -5.91
N TYR A 49 -16.45 4.54 -5.56
CA TYR A 49 -16.05 4.87 -4.20
C TYR A 49 -17.12 4.61 -3.14
N SER A 50 -18.38 4.93 -3.44
CA SER A 50 -19.49 4.77 -2.49
C SER A 50 -20.11 3.37 -2.48
N THR A 51 -19.85 2.52 -3.47
CA THR A 51 -20.51 1.22 -3.67
C THR A 51 -19.60 0.02 -3.50
N ILE A 52 -18.30 0.19 -3.72
CA ILE A 52 -17.27 -0.84 -3.48
C ILE A 52 -16.89 -0.89 -2.00
N GLY A 53 -16.57 -2.09 -1.49
CA GLY A 53 -16.05 -2.26 -0.14
C GLY A 53 -14.71 -1.55 0.02
N HIS A 54 -14.43 -1.05 1.21
CA HIS A 54 -13.19 -0.31 1.54
C HIS A 54 -12.90 0.88 0.60
N HIS A 55 -13.89 1.36 -0.16
CA HIS A 55 -13.73 2.38 -1.20
C HIS A 55 -12.80 1.98 -2.35
N GLY A 56 -12.40 0.70 -2.44
CA GLY A 56 -11.51 0.17 -3.47
C GLY A 56 -10.86 -1.16 -3.09
N PRO A 57 -9.97 -1.70 -3.94
CA PRO A 57 -9.19 -2.88 -3.62
C PRO A 57 -8.30 -2.61 -2.41
N ALA A 58 -8.14 -3.62 -1.57
CA ALA A 58 -7.33 -3.52 -0.37
C ALA A 58 -6.37 -4.72 -0.22
N VAL A 59 -5.22 -4.47 0.38
CA VAL A 59 -4.18 -5.46 0.68
C VAL A 59 -3.61 -5.19 2.07
N GLU A 60 -3.23 -6.23 2.80
CA GLU A 60 -2.59 -6.07 4.11
C GLU A 60 -1.40 -7.00 4.31
N ASN A 61 -0.46 -6.56 5.13
CA ASN A 61 0.50 -7.38 5.85
C ASN A 61 0.17 -7.35 7.36
N GLU A 62 1.07 -7.85 8.19
CA GLU A 62 0.86 -7.91 9.64
C GLU A 62 0.74 -6.52 10.31
N TRP A 63 1.31 -5.45 9.73
CA TRP A 63 1.45 -4.13 10.38
C TRP A 63 0.56 -3.04 9.82
N MET A 64 0.12 -3.16 8.57
CA MET A 64 -0.75 -2.17 7.94
C MET A 64 -1.64 -2.81 6.89
N ALA A 65 -2.78 -2.19 6.60
CA ALA A 65 -3.51 -2.41 5.36
C ALA A 65 -3.47 -1.14 4.50
N LEU A 66 -3.48 -1.34 3.19
CA LEU A 66 -3.51 -0.29 2.18
C LEU A 66 -4.71 -0.50 1.27
N ARG A 67 -5.32 0.59 0.80
CA ARG A 67 -6.36 0.56 -0.23
C ARG A 67 -6.08 1.61 -1.29
N ILE A 68 -6.44 1.33 -2.54
CA ILE A 68 -6.46 2.34 -3.62
C ILE A 68 -7.90 2.78 -3.79
N TYR A 69 -8.21 4.08 -3.66
CA TYR A 69 -9.56 4.58 -3.89
C TYR A 69 -9.99 4.36 -5.33
N PHE A 70 -11.11 3.66 -5.52
CA PHE A 70 -11.75 3.48 -6.83
C PHE A 70 -12.54 4.74 -7.19
N SER A 71 -11.83 5.82 -7.48
CA SER A 71 -12.37 7.14 -7.79
C SER A 71 -11.37 7.98 -8.59
N ASP A 72 -11.76 9.22 -8.91
CA ASP A 72 -10.87 10.20 -9.56
C ASP A 72 -9.58 10.47 -8.79
N LYS A 73 -9.58 10.26 -7.48
CA LYS A 73 -8.40 10.44 -6.64
C LYS A 73 -7.36 9.36 -6.88
N ALA A 74 -7.77 8.09 -7.01
CA ALA A 74 -6.89 6.90 -7.04
C ALA A 74 -5.73 7.00 -6.03
N ALA A 75 -6.00 7.63 -4.86
CA ALA A 75 -5.04 7.81 -3.79
C ALA A 75 -4.88 6.51 -3.00
N ILE A 76 -3.73 6.35 -2.35
CA ILE A 76 -3.50 5.21 -1.46
C ILE A 76 -3.72 5.65 -0.01
N ASP A 77 -4.59 4.92 0.66
CA ASP A 77 -4.96 5.15 2.05
C ASP A 77 -4.41 4.05 2.95
N VAL A 78 -4.29 4.34 4.26
CA VAL A 78 -3.63 3.50 5.24
C VAL A 78 -4.56 3.18 6.40
N TYR A 79 -4.72 1.90 6.69
CA TYR A 79 -5.22 1.41 7.96
C TYR A 79 -4.04 0.98 8.82
N SER A 80 -3.85 1.63 9.95
CA SER A 80 -2.73 1.37 10.87
C SER A 80 -3.14 0.40 11.97
N LYS A 81 -2.24 -0.49 12.36
CA LYS A 81 -2.50 -1.59 13.33
C LYS A 81 -1.71 -1.37 14.60
N ALA A 82 -2.35 -1.67 15.74
CA ALA A 82 -1.71 -1.62 17.05
C ALA A 82 -0.87 -2.87 17.36
N LYS A 83 -1.14 -3.98 16.68
CA LYS A 83 -0.48 -5.29 16.85
C LYS A 83 -0.21 -5.91 15.49
N ALA A 84 0.81 -6.76 15.42
CA ALA A 84 1.12 -7.54 14.23
C ALA A 84 0.09 -8.67 14.02
N GLN A 85 -0.95 -8.42 13.23
CA GLN A 85 -2.02 -9.36 12.91
C GLN A 85 -2.71 -9.01 11.58
N LEU A 86 -3.48 -9.95 11.03
CA LEU A 86 -4.36 -9.68 9.88
C LEU A 86 -5.72 -9.19 10.38
N GLU A 87 -6.23 -8.08 9.83
CA GLU A 87 -7.46 -7.42 10.28
C GLU A 87 -8.43 -7.12 9.14
N LEU A 88 -7.99 -7.24 7.89
CA LEU A 88 -8.70 -6.74 6.71
C LEU A 88 -10.10 -7.32 6.54
N LYS A 89 -10.28 -8.60 6.87
CA LYS A 89 -11.58 -9.28 6.78
C LYS A 89 -12.44 -9.13 8.02
N GLU A 90 -11.84 -8.80 9.16
CA GLU A 90 -12.52 -8.78 10.46
C GLU A 90 -12.98 -7.37 10.83
N LYS A 91 -12.08 -6.40 10.78
CA LYS A 91 -12.26 -5.08 11.40
C LYS A 91 -11.80 -3.91 10.54
N ALA A 92 -11.00 -4.16 9.49
CA ALA A 92 -10.34 -3.09 8.78
C ALA A 92 -11.29 -1.98 8.30
N TRP A 93 -10.82 -0.76 8.41
CA TRP A 93 -11.39 0.54 8.04
C TRP A 93 -12.46 1.06 9.00
N TYR A 94 -13.27 0.20 9.60
CA TYR A 94 -14.44 0.62 10.39
C TYR A 94 -14.54 -0.07 11.77
N PRO A 95 -13.43 -0.14 12.56
CA PRO A 95 -13.50 -0.69 13.92
C PRO A 95 -14.30 0.26 14.82
N THR A 96 -14.99 -0.30 15.81
CA THR A 96 -15.66 0.47 16.85
C THR A 96 -14.68 1.03 17.88
N ALA A 97 -15.15 1.91 18.76
CA ALA A 97 -14.33 2.38 19.88
C ALA A 97 -13.91 1.24 20.83
N GLU A 98 -14.75 0.23 21.01
CA GLU A 98 -14.47 -0.97 21.77
C GLU A 98 -13.38 -1.82 21.09
N ASP A 99 -13.47 -2.02 19.78
CA ASP A 99 -12.43 -2.72 19.02
C ASP A 99 -11.07 -2.02 19.17
N GLN A 100 -11.04 -0.68 19.07
CA GLN A 100 -9.80 0.07 19.29
C GLN A 100 -9.23 -0.11 20.71
N LYS A 101 -10.08 -0.16 21.75
CA LYS A 101 -9.66 -0.45 23.14
C LYS A 101 -9.10 -1.86 23.30
N GLU A 102 -9.64 -2.84 22.58
CA GLU A 102 -9.15 -4.21 22.54
C GLU A 102 -7.83 -4.37 21.77
N GLY A 103 -7.37 -3.32 21.12
CA GLY A 103 -6.09 -3.26 20.41
C GLY A 103 -6.19 -3.62 18.93
N TRP A 104 -7.38 -3.48 18.33
CA TRP A 104 -7.52 -3.44 16.88
C TRP A 104 -6.99 -2.12 16.34
N GLY A 105 -6.62 -2.12 15.06
CA GLY A 105 -6.21 -0.91 14.36
C GLY A 105 -7.38 0.02 14.04
N ALA A 106 -7.13 1.06 13.27
CA ALA A 106 -8.16 1.92 12.69
C ALA A 106 -7.62 2.71 11.48
N ASP A 107 -8.56 3.36 10.80
CA ASP A 107 -8.28 4.34 9.76
C ASP A 107 -7.97 5.68 10.43
N TYR A 108 -6.70 5.90 10.75
CA TYR A 108 -6.20 7.15 11.33
C TYR A 108 -5.67 8.12 10.28
N TYR A 109 -5.57 7.69 8.99
CA TYR A 109 -4.85 8.39 7.95
C TYR A 109 -5.77 9.22 7.07
N LYS A 110 -5.84 10.52 7.28
CA LYS A 110 -6.64 11.43 6.43
C LYS A 110 -5.94 11.70 5.11
N VAL A 111 -6.41 11.09 4.03
CA VAL A 111 -5.90 11.33 2.66
C VAL A 111 -6.29 12.70 2.12
N GLY A 112 -7.54 13.13 2.32
CA GLY A 112 -8.04 14.39 1.77
C GLY A 112 -8.03 14.43 0.23
N GLN A 113 -7.42 15.47 -0.34
CA GLN A 113 -7.25 15.64 -1.80
C GLN A 113 -5.86 15.26 -2.31
N THR A 114 -5.02 14.71 -1.43
CA THR A 114 -3.62 14.37 -1.70
C THR A 114 -3.47 13.02 -2.42
N VAL A 115 -2.24 12.61 -2.66
CA VAL A 115 -1.93 11.27 -3.16
C VAL A 115 -2.05 10.21 -2.05
N GLY A 116 -2.14 10.62 -0.77
CA GLY A 116 -2.05 9.73 0.36
C GLY A 116 -0.63 9.20 0.55
N LEU A 117 -0.48 7.90 0.81
CA LEU A 117 0.82 7.25 0.98
C LEU A 117 1.20 6.45 -0.28
N GLY A 118 2.05 7.04 -1.12
CA GLY A 118 2.55 6.40 -2.34
C GLY A 118 1.57 6.41 -3.51
N GLY A 119 0.41 7.09 -3.41
CA GLY A 119 -0.54 7.18 -4.52
C GLY A 119 0.08 7.83 -5.75
N VAL A 120 -0.36 7.38 -6.94
CA VAL A 120 0.27 7.72 -8.21
C VAL A 120 -0.57 8.73 -8.98
N ARG A 121 0.12 9.68 -9.59
CA ARG A 121 -0.36 10.67 -10.56
C ARG A 121 0.61 10.72 -11.74
N LEU A 122 0.30 11.58 -12.73
CA LEU A 122 1.22 11.92 -13.82
C LEU A 122 1.67 13.38 -13.67
N TRP A 123 2.78 13.72 -14.34
CA TRP A 123 3.30 15.08 -14.47
C TRP A 123 3.35 15.47 -15.93
N ASP A 124 2.62 16.52 -16.33
CA ASP A 124 2.57 16.93 -17.72
C ASP A 124 3.70 17.92 -18.13
N GLY A 125 4.54 18.30 -17.19
CA GLY A 125 5.60 19.29 -17.34
C GLY A 125 5.31 20.58 -16.56
N GLU A 126 4.05 20.84 -16.22
CA GLU A 126 3.59 22.05 -15.54
C GLU A 126 2.82 21.74 -14.26
N LYS A 127 1.97 20.70 -14.29
CA LYS A 127 1.07 20.34 -13.19
C LYS A 127 0.90 18.84 -13.03
N VAL A 128 0.40 18.48 -11.86
CA VAL A 128 -0.04 17.12 -11.54
C VAL A 128 -1.33 16.79 -12.29
N VAL A 129 -1.35 15.66 -12.99
CA VAL A 129 -2.50 15.11 -13.70
C VAL A 129 -3.01 13.88 -12.96
N LYS A 130 -4.27 13.92 -12.53
CA LYS A 130 -4.94 12.75 -11.92
C LYS A 130 -5.08 11.63 -12.96
N LEU A 131 -5.17 10.39 -12.50
CA LEU A 131 -5.52 9.25 -13.37
C LEU A 131 -7.03 9.25 -13.67
N ASN A 132 -7.51 10.37 -14.26
CA ASN A 132 -8.90 10.66 -14.54
C ASN A 132 -9.00 11.80 -15.55
N PRO A 133 -10.03 11.86 -16.45
CA PRO A 133 -11.08 10.85 -16.62
C PRO A 133 -10.54 9.54 -17.19
N VAL A 134 -11.35 8.51 -17.17
CA VAL A 134 -11.05 7.20 -17.74
C VAL A 134 -12.23 6.71 -18.59
N SER A 135 -11.98 5.81 -19.55
CA SER A 135 -13.05 5.07 -20.24
C SER A 135 -13.50 3.85 -19.44
N ASN A 136 -12.59 3.33 -18.63
CA ASN A 136 -12.84 2.21 -17.73
C ASN A 136 -11.81 2.20 -16.57
N ARG A 137 -12.20 1.67 -15.42
CA ARG A 137 -11.29 1.42 -14.31
C ARG A 137 -11.50 0.01 -13.80
N THR A 138 -10.40 -0.72 -13.64
CA THR A 138 -10.42 -2.11 -13.18
C THR A 138 -9.57 -2.26 -11.93
N ALA A 139 -10.19 -2.76 -10.85
CA ALA A 139 -9.51 -3.18 -9.64
C ALA A 139 -9.30 -4.70 -9.65
N ARG A 140 -8.13 -5.15 -9.21
CA ARG A 140 -7.81 -6.58 -9.07
C ARG A 140 -7.05 -6.83 -7.78
N VAL A 141 -7.26 -8.02 -7.19
CA VAL A 141 -6.49 -8.47 -6.02
C VAL A 141 -5.99 -9.89 -6.23
N VAL A 142 -4.79 -10.16 -5.73
CA VAL A 142 -4.16 -11.50 -5.82
C VAL A 142 -3.48 -11.83 -4.50
N LYS A 143 -3.76 -13.02 -3.98
CA LYS A 143 -3.06 -13.60 -2.84
C LYS A 143 -2.14 -14.72 -3.32
N ALA A 144 -0.84 -14.57 -3.10
CA ALA A 144 0.19 -15.55 -3.44
C ALA A 144 0.83 -16.14 -2.18
N PRO A 145 1.67 -17.18 -2.28
CA PRO A 145 2.20 -17.89 -1.09
C PRO A 145 3.00 -17.03 -0.11
N THR A 146 3.73 -16.01 -0.57
CA THR A 146 4.63 -15.17 0.26
C THR A 146 4.32 -13.69 0.18
N CYS A 147 3.38 -13.28 -0.67
CA CYS A 147 2.97 -11.89 -0.85
C CYS A 147 1.52 -11.81 -1.28
N SER A 148 0.96 -10.61 -1.20
CA SER A 148 -0.34 -10.30 -1.80
C SER A 148 -0.24 -8.95 -2.48
N TYR A 149 -1.03 -8.71 -3.52
CA TYR A 149 -1.06 -7.40 -4.16
C TYR A 149 -2.47 -7.00 -4.59
N MET A 150 -2.66 -5.70 -4.70
CA MET A 150 -3.80 -5.07 -5.35
C MET A 150 -3.34 -4.28 -6.56
N GLU A 151 -4.20 -4.17 -7.55
CA GLU A 151 -3.98 -3.40 -8.78
C GLU A 151 -5.17 -2.49 -9.06
N MET A 152 -4.87 -1.35 -9.69
CA MET A 152 -5.85 -0.45 -10.28
C MET A 152 -5.38 -0.07 -11.67
N LEU A 153 -6.08 -0.53 -12.70
CA LEU A 153 -5.90 -0.11 -14.08
C LEU A 153 -6.85 1.07 -14.38
N SER A 154 -6.30 2.17 -14.86
CA SER A 154 -7.03 3.34 -15.35
C SER A 154 -6.80 3.45 -16.84
N GLU A 155 -7.86 3.25 -17.65
CA GLU A 155 -7.78 3.21 -19.11
C GLU A 155 -8.14 4.57 -19.72
N ASP A 156 -7.49 4.92 -20.79
CA ASP A 156 -7.69 6.16 -21.55
C ASP A 156 -7.50 7.46 -20.75
N VAL A 157 -6.54 7.48 -19.83
CA VAL A 157 -6.19 8.70 -19.08
C VAL A 157 -5.62 9.77 -20.02
N PRO A 158 -6.20 10.99 -20.12
CA PRO A 158 -5.67 12.05 -20.95
C PRO A 158 -4.30 12.54 -20.46
N TYR A 159 -3.31 12.48 -21.32
CA TYR A 159 -1.95 12.91 -21.01
C TYR A 159 -1.24 13.52 -22.23
N LYS A 160 -0.91 14.82 -22.17
CA LYS A 160 -0.17 15.54 -23.24
C LYS A 160 -0.76 15.34 -24.64
N GLY A 161 -2.10 15.47 -24.75
CA GLY A 161 -2.81 15.38 -26.03
C GLY A 161 -3.05 13.97 -26.57
N ARG A 162 -2.80 12.95 -25.79
CA ARG A 162 -3.10 11.54 -26.07
C ARG A 162 -3.76 10.87 -24.88
N ASN A 163 -4.34 9.70 -25.08
CA ASN A 163 -4.83 8.84 -24.01
C ASN A 163 -3.81 7.74 -23.74
N ILE A 164 -3.63 7.38 -22.47
CA ILE A 164 -2.74 6.31 -22.03
C ILE A 164 -3.39 5.49 -20.94
N ASP A 165 -3.04 4.21 -20.85
CA ASP A 165 -3.44 3.35 -19.77
C ASP A 165 -2.37 3.33 -18.69
N VAL A 166 -2.79 3.41 -17.43
CA VAL A 166 -1.89 3.40 -16.28
C VAL A 166 -2.34 2.33 -15.28
N LEU A 167 -1.46 1.36 -15.03
CA LEU A 167 -1.61 0.36 -14.00
C LEU A 167 -0.83 0.78 -12.75
N VAL A 168 -1.50 0.80 -11.60
CA VAL A 168 -0.87 0.97 -10.28
C VAL A 168 -1.00 -0.35 -9.52
N ARG A 169 0.12 -0.85 -8.99
CA ARG A 169 0.18 -2.07 -8.17
C ARG A 169 0.77 -1.76 -6.80
N VAL A 170 0.15 -2.30 -5.76
CA VAL A 170 0.69 -2.27 -4.40
C VAL A 170 0.87 -3.70 -3.92
N THR A 171 2.10 -4.06 -3.58
CA THR A 171 2.48 -5.40 -3.12
C THR A 171 2.93 -5.37 -1.66
N VAL A 172 2.36 -6.23 -0.84
CA VAL A 172 2.80 -6.50 0.53
C VAL A 172 3.41 -7.89 0.64
N TYR A 173 4.38 -8.04 1.53
CA TYR A 173 5.14 -9.28 1.71
C TYR A 173 4.96 -9.82 3.12
N SER A 174 4.90 -11.15 3.25
CA SER A 174 4.83 -11.83 4.54
C SER A 174 6.12 -11.60 5.33
N GLY A 175 6.01 -11.09 6.54
CA GLY A 175 7.18 -10.81 7.39
C GLY A 175 7.86 -9.47 7.14
N GLU A 176 7.40 -8.68 6.14
CA GLU A 176 7.94 -7.37 5.81
C GLU A 176 6.94 -6.26 6.15
N ARG A 177 7.41 -5.18 6.80
CA ARG A 177 6.57 -4.03 7.09
C ARG A 177 6.33 -3.18 5.84
N ASN A 178 7.33 -3.00 5.00
CA ASN A 178 7.26 -2.14 3.83
C ASN A 178 6.39 -2.77 2.73
N ALA A 179 5.62 -1.94 2.04
CA ALA A 179 4.90 -2.31 0.83
C ALA A 179 5.54 -1.66 -0.39
N LYS A 180 5.54 -2.36 -1.53
CA LYS A 180 6.05 -1.84 -2.79
C LYS A 180 4.91 -1.22 -3.58
N VAL A 181 5.09 0.02 -4.02
CA VAL A 181 4.20 0.71 -4.96
C VAL A 181 4.89 0.79 -6.31
N GLU A 182 4.22 0.29 -7.34
CA GLU A 182 4.69 0.32 -8.72
C GLU A 182 3.61 0.93 -9.62
N ALA A 183 4.04 1.68 -10.61
CA ALA A 183 3.15 2.17 -11.67
C ALA A 183 3.74 1.87 -13.03
N PHE A 184 2.88 1.53 -13.97
CA PHE A 184 3.23 1.18 -15.34
C PHE A 184 2.36 1.98 -16.32
N ALA A 185 2.99 2.74 -17.21
CA ALA A 185 2.29 3.36 -18.33
C ALA A 185 2.32 2.38 -19.51
N LEU A 186 1.16 1.92 -19.92
CA LEU A 186 0.98 0.97 -21.02
C LEU A 186 0.95 1.74 -22.33
N THR A 187 2.07 2.31 -22.70
CA THR A 187 2.27 3.18 -23.88
C THR A 187 3.68 3.02 -24.43
N ASP A 188 3.90 3.37 -25.69
CA ASP A 188 5.22 3.28 -26.33
C ASP A 188 6.16 4.41 -25.91
N GLU A 189 5.64 5.56 -25.54
CA GLU A 189 6.42 6.71 -25.13
C GLU A 189 6.55 6.85 -23.61
N PRO A 190 7.70 7.37 -23.11
CA PRO A 190 7.89 7.59 -21.70
C PRO A 190 6.94 8.67 -21.17
N VAL A 191 6.51 8.51 -19.91
CA VAL A 191 5.74 9.48 -19.14
C VAL A 191 6.51 9.89 -17.89
N GLN A 192 6.10 10.96 -17.23
CA GLN A 192 6.57 11.27 -15.89
C GLN A 192 5.47 10.97 -14.89
N PHE A 193 5.83 10.17 -13.88
CA PHE A 193 4.95 9.86 -12.77
C PHE A 193 5.16 10.84 -11.62
N VAL A 194 4.14 10.93 -10.78
CA VAL A 194 4.20 11.61 -9.48
C VAL A 194 3.73 10.61 -8.43
N THR A 195 4.47 10.54 -7.34
CA THR A 195 4.07 9.82 -6.12
C THR A 195 4.45 10.67 -4.91
N GLY A 196 4.16 10.23 -3.69
CA GLY A 196 4.52 11.03 -2.53
C GLY A 196 3.90 10.57 -1.23
N VAL A 197 3.94 11.43 -0.24
CA VAL A 197 3.33 11.23 1.08
C VAL A 197 2.71 12.54 1.56
N ASN A 198 1.48 12.47 2.07
CA ASN A 198 0.83 13.65 2.64
C ASN A 198 1.24 13.86 4.10
N TYR A 199 1.01 15.08 4.57
CA TYR A 199 1.21 15.47 5.95
C TYR A 199 0.16 16.50 6.38
N HIS A 200 0.04 16.71 7.70
CA HIS A 200 -0.85 17.68 8.30
C HIS A 200 -0.10 18.61 9.24
N LYS A 201 -0.68 19.78 9.49
CA LYS A 201 -0.09 20.78 10.38
C LYS A 201 0.19 20.19 11.77
N GLY A 202 1.41 20.38 12.24
CA GLY A 202 1.85 19.93 13.57
C GLY A 202 2.51 18.56 13.59
N GLN A 203 2.56 17.86 12.46
CA GLN A 203 3.31 16.62 12.36
C GLN A 203 4.82 16.86 12.29
N GLU A 204 5.60 15.93 12.84
CA GLU A 204 7.03 15.87 12.64
C GLU A 204 7.33 15.40 11.21
N ILE A 205 8.34 16.00 10.58
CA ILE A 205 8.77 15.68 9.22
C ILE A 205 10.26 15.35 9.24
N TYR A 206 10.60 14.21 8.63
CA TYR A 206 11.96 13.78 8.38
C TYR A 206 12.21 13.65 6.88
N LYS A 207 13.30 14.27 6.39
CA LYS A 207 13.71 14.21 4.99
C LYS A 207 15.20 13.89 4.90
N LYS A 208 15.50 12.91 4.06
CA LYS A 208 16.83 12.51 3.66
C LYS A 208 16.76 12.05 2.20
N ASP A 209 17.87 12.04 1.49
CA ASP A 209 17.91 11.44 0.16
C ASP A 209 17.39 10.01 0.20
N GLY A 210 16.38 9.74 -0.62
CA GLY A 210 15.72 8.43 -0.69
C GLY A 210 14.67 8.15 0.39
N LEU A 211 14.39 9.08 1.32
CA LEU A 211 13.42 8.87 2.40
C LEU A 211 12.72 10.17 2.79
N ILE A 212 11.39 10.15 2.79
CA ILE A 212 10.55 11.17 3.41
C ILE A 212 9.61 10.47 4.38
N ALA A 213 9.58 10.91 5.63
CA ALA A 213 8.70 10.36 6.65
C ALA A 213 7.98 11.48 7.43
N THR A 214 6.76 11.18 7.87
CA THR A 214 5.92 12.03 8.71
C THR A 214 5.51 11.27 9.95
N TRP A 215 5.23 11.97 11.05
CA TRP A 215 4.73 11.38 12.29
C TRP A 215 3.83 12.37 13.02
N GLY A 216 2.66 11.92 13.45
CA GLY A 216 1.76 12.69 14.28
C GLY A 216 0.29 12.39 14.03
N LEU A 217 -0.58 13.21 14.59
CA LEU A 217 -2.02 13.09 14.43
C LEU A 217 -2.45 13.57 13.05
N HIS A 218 -3.38 12.86 12.45
CA HIS A 218 -4.17 13.32 11.32
C HIS A 218 -5.46 13.99 11.85
N PRO A 219 -6.12 14.87 11.06
CA PRO A 219 -7.45 15.38 11.39
C PRO A 219 -8.47 14.23 11.51
N GLU A 220 -9.53 14.47 12.29
CA GLU A 220 -10.62 13.52 12.46
C GLU A 220 -11.16 13.02 11.11
N ASP A 221 -11.40 11.72 11.04
CA ASP A 221 -12.05 11.05 9.92
C ASP A 221 -13.01 9.98 10.46
N VAL A 222 -12.66 8.69 10.35
CA VAL A 222 -13.53 7.58 10.75
C VAL A 222 -13.13 6.92 12.07
N ALA A 223 -11.88 7.10 12.52
CA ALA A 223 -11.40 6.53 13.77
C ALA A 223 -12.10 7.17 14.99
N ALA A 224 -12.55 6.36 15.94
CA ALA A 224 -13.21 6.84 17.15
C ALA A 224 -12.26 7.59 18.08
N GLU A 225 -10.97 7.25 18.09
CA GLU A 225 -9.92 7.93 18.84
C GLU A 225 -8.78 8.26 17.89
N LEU A 226 -8.23 9.48 18.01
CA LEU A 226 -7.05 9.86 17.23
C LEU A 226 -5.79 9.26 17.84
N VAL A 227 -4.94 8.71 16.98
CA VAL A 227 -3.64 8.15 17.36
C VAL A 227 -2.58 8.69 16.40
N GLU A 228 -1.40 9.02 16.95
CA GLU A 228 -0.27 9.37 16.10
C GLU A 228 0.13 8.19 15.22
N ILE A 229 0.41 8.48 13.97
CA ILE A 229 0.90 7.50 13.00
C ILE A 229 2.12 8.03 12.27
N GLY A 230 3.00 7.11 11.89
CA GLY A 230 4.08 7.35 10.96
C GLY A 230 3.67 6.93 9.55
N ALA A 231 4.04 7.73 8.56
CA ALA A 231 3.93 7.39 7.16
C ALA A 231 5.24 7.75 6.46
N ALA A 232 5.76 6.85 5.63
CA ALA A 232 7.04 7.07 4.95
C ALA A 232 7.01 6.55 3.52
N ILE A 233 7.72 7.28 2.65
CA ILE A 233 8.05 6.84 1.30
C ILE A 233 9.56 6.73 1.14
N LEU A 234 10.03 5.57 0.67
CA LEU A 234 11.42 5.28 0.36
C LEU A 234 11.56 5.13 -1.16
N TYR A 235 12.57 5.74 -1.74
CA TYR A 235 12.74 5.79 -3.19
C TYR A 235 14.21 5.88 -3.56
N ASP A 236 14.57 5.48 -4.79
CA ASP A 236 15.90 5.76 -5.34
C ASP A 236 15.92 7.21 -5.85
N PRO A 237 16.74 8.12 -5.27
CA PRO A 237 16.84 9.50 -5.76
C PRO A 237 17.22 9.60 -7.24
N ALA A 238 17.92 8.57 -7.77
CA ALA A 238 18.31 8.52 -9.17
C ALA A 238 17.12 8.41 -10.15
N ASP A 239 15.95 7.95 -9.69
CA ASP A 239 14.74 7.79 -10.50
C ASP A 239 13.89 9.07 -10.58
N PHE A 240 14.21 10.09 -9.77
CA PHE A 240 13.40 11.30 -9.65
C PHE A 240 14.18 12.55 -10.10
N VAL A 241 13.44 13.54 -10.62
CA VAL A 241 14.02 14.82 -11.06
C VAL A 241 13.89 15.90 -10.02
N LYS A 242 12.84 15.84 -9.18
CA LYS A 242 12.60 16.82 -8.10
C LYS A 242 11.61 16.31 -7.07
N THR A 243 11.66 16.96 -5.91
CA THR A 243 10.63 16.87 -4.85
C THR A 243 9.96 18.22 -4.72
N GLU A 244 8.63 18.26 -4.70
CA GLU A 244 7.83 19.46 -4.45
C GLU A 244 7.08 19.32 -3.12
N ASP A 245 6.87 20.44 -2.44
CA ASP A 245 6.03 20.56 -1.25
C ASP A 245 4.91 21.55 -1.58
N ASP A 246 3.66 21.06 -1.62
CA ASP A 246 2.49 21.88 -1.94
C ASP A 246 1.76 22.41 -0.68
N GLY A 247 2.35 22.20 0.51
CA GLY A 247 1.78 22.59 1.79
C GLY A 247 0.85 21.55 2.42
N SER A 248 0.63 20.41 1.73
CA SER A 248 -0.21 19.29 2.21
C SER A 248 0.42 17.92 1.96
N GLN A 249 1.40 17.86 1.07
CA GLN A 249 2.08 16.63 0.68
C GLN A 249 3.46 16.92 0.06
N PHE A 250 4.36 15.96 0.18
CA PHE A 250 5.60 15.92 -0.58
C PHE A 250 5.39 15.07 -1.83
N LEU A 251 5.61 15.67 -2.98
CA LEU A 251 5.45 15.04 -4.29
C LEU A 251 6.83 14.76 -4.89
N LEU A 252 7.06 13.54 -5.29
CA LEU A 252 8.24 13.07 -6.00
C LEU A 252 7.90 12.96 -7.48
N ILE A 253 8.56 13.73 -8.34
CA ILE A 253 8.34 13.72 -9.79
C ILE A 253 9.44 12.87 -10.42
N SER A 254 9.04 11.78 -11.11
CA SER A 254 9.99 10.85 -11.70
C SER A 254 10.71 11.42 -12.92
N LYS A 255 11.85 10.83 -13.27
CA LYS A 255 12.39 10.93 -14.63
C LYS A 255 11.39 10.36 -15.64
N PRO A 256 11.44 10.78 -16.91
CA PRO A 256 10.64 10.14 -17.95
C PRO A 256 10.93 8.66 -18.05
N GLY A 257 9.88 7.82 -18.00
CA GLY A 257 9.99 6.37 -18.06
C GLY A 257 8.62 5.72 -18.27
N LYS A 258 8.58 4.41 -18.40
CA LYS A 258 7.33 3.63 -18.50
C LYS A 258 6.93 2.99 -17.17
N GLN A 259 7.79 3.09 -16.17
CA GLN A 259 7.61 2.50 -14.86
C GLN A 259 8.10 3.45 -13.76
N LEU A 260 7.42 3.42 -12.63
CA LEU A 260 7.83 4.02 -11.36
C LEU A 260 7.84 2.93 -10.29
N SER A 261 8.79 3.00 -9.36
CA SER A 261 8.83 2.12 -8.18
C SER A 261 9.22 2.94 -6.95
N ALA A 262 8.49 2.71 -5.84
CA ALA A 262 8.82 3.24 -4.53
C ALA A 262 8.36 2.24 -3.46
N TRP A 263 8.85 2.40 -2.24
CA TRP A 263 8.40 1.64 -1.08
C TRP A 263 7.67 2.56 -0.12
N VAL A 264 6.66 2.04 0.54
CA VAL A 264 5.91 2.78 1.56
C VAL A 264 5.87 1.99 2.87
N SER A 265 5.84 2.71 3.97
CA SER A 265 5.76 2.11 5.31
C SER A 265 4.86 2.96 6.20
N SER A 266 4.21 2.31 7.15
CA SER A 266 3.44 2.99 8.19
C SER A 266 3.68 2.33 9.54
N ALA A 267 3.52 3.11 10.60
CA ALA A 267 3.58 2.66 11.98
C ALA A 267 2.51 3.38 12.82
N CYS A 268 2.08 2.75 13.89
CA CYS A 268 1.02 3.26 14.77
C CYS A 268 1.60 3.58 16.15
N GLY A 269 1.25 4.72 16.71
CA GLY A 269 1.65 5.14 18.06
C GLY A 269 1.24 4.17 19.18
N ARG A 270 0.34 3.23 18.89
CA ARG A 270 -0.06 2.15 19.81
C ARG A 270 0.78 0.87 19.69
N GLU A 271 1.70 0.79 18.73
CA GLU A 271 2.60 -0.36 18.62
C GLU A 271 3.58 -0.42 19.79
N ALA A 272 3.96 -1.63 20.19
CA ALA A 272 4.94 -1.81 21.27
C ALA A 272 6.34 -1.31 20.89
N ASP A 273 6.75 -1.55 19.66
CA ASP A 273 8.14 -1.36 19.23
C ASP A 273 8.36 -0.05 18.46
N ILE A 274 7.48 0.30 17.49
CA ILE A 274 7.63 1.47 16.63
C ILE A 274 6.48 2.43 16.90
N ASN A 275 6.59 3.22 17.96
CA ASN A 275 5.53 4.10 18.45
C ASN A 275 5.96 5.57 18.62
N THR A 276 7.05 5.97 17.98
CA THR A 276 7.53 7.35 17.90
C THR A 276 8.28 7.59 16.61
N MET A 277 8.37 8.85 16.16
CA MET A 277 9.17 9.25 15.00
C MET A 277 10.59 8.69 15.05
N LYS A 278 11.28 8.84 16.18
CA LYS A 278 12.66 8.35 16.36
C LYS A 278 12.80 6.84 16.09
N LYS A 279 11.87 6.03 16.62
CA LYS A 279 11.88 4.58 16.43
C LYS A 279 11.51 4.21 15.01
N PHE A 280 10.58 4.95 14.40
CA PHE A 280 10.18 4.74 13.02
C PHE A 280 11.34 5.01 12.06
N ILE A 281 12.03 6.14 12.19
CA ILE A 281 13.24 6.42 11.41
C ILE A 281 14.32 5.37 11.65
N GLY A 282 14.57 4.99 12.91
CA GLY A 282 15.53 3.93 13.25
C GLY A 282 15.19 2.55 12.65
N PHE A 283 13.94 2.29 12.30
CA PHE A 283 13.51 1.12 11.53
C PHE A 283 13.78 1.31 10.03
N LEU A 284 13.40 2.47 9.46
CA LEU A 284 13.50 2.75 8.02
C LEU A 284 14.93 2.87 7.49
N GLU A 285 15.90 3.15 8.37
CA GLU A 285 17.32 3.32 8.02
C GLU A 285 18.17 2.05 8.20
N LYS A 286 17.57 0.91 8.55
CA LYS A 286 18.24 -0.39 8.65
C LYS A 286 18.34 -1.07 7.28
#